data_9000a5a7ebd2099a5db0127be04db26c
#
_entry.id   9000a5a7ebd2099a5db0127be04db26c
#
_cell.length_a   1.000
_cell.length_b   1.000
_cell.length_c   1.000
_cell.angle_alpha   90.00
_cell.angle_beta   90.00
_cell.angle_gamma   90.00
#
_symmetry.space_group_name_H-M   'P 1'
#
loop_
_entity.id
_entity.type
_entity.pdbx_description
1 polymer ?
#
loop_
_entity_poly.entity_id
_entity_poly.type
_entity_poly.pdbx_seq_one_letter_code
_entity_poly.pdbx_strand_id
1 'polypeptide(L)'
;MTEDEERTRNKAVVTRFFERMNAGDLDGSFALLADDCLWFSLSSRKFSAKEQMRATIAHVNEAMLRAPIVQTVIVLTAEENRVAALTEGTAEGLNGARYDQRYHFLFELADGLITRLWEFNDTFHAREFFSLNEEGRVPDRPS
;
A
#
# COMPACT_ATOMS: atom_id res chain seq x y z
N MET A 1 -9.70 -23.35 -14.92
CA MET A 1 -9.19 -21.99 -15.21
C MET A 1 -7.83 -22.11 -15.85
N THR A 2 -7.62 -21.42 -16.97
CA THR A 2 -6.33 -21.39 -17.65
C THR A 2 -5.35 -20.49 -16.88
N GLU A 3 -4.06 -20.61 -17.20
CA GLU A 3 -3.02 -19.75 -16.65
C GLU A 3 -3.28 -18.27 -16.98
N ASP A 4 -3.73 -17.98 -18.20
CA ASP A 4 -4.08 -16.62 -18.62
C ASP A 4 -5.27 -16.06 -17.86
N GLU A 5 -6.29 -16.87 -17.63
CA GLU A 5 -7.46 -16.47 -16.83
C GLU A 5 -7.08 -16.22 -15.38
N GLU A 6 -6.19 -17.02 -14.82
CA GLU A 6 -5.70 -16.85 -13.46
C GLU A 6 -4.90 -15.55 -13.32
N ARG A 7 -3.98 -15.27 -14.26
CA ARG A 7 -3.22 -14.02 -14.27
C ARG A 7 -4.15 -12.81 -14.38
N THR A 8 -5.13 -12.86 -15.24
CA THR A 8 -6.11 -11.79 -15.43
C THR A 8 -6.92 -11.56 -14.15
N ARG A 9 -7.40 -12.64 -13.54
CA ARG A 9 -8.14 -12.56 -12.26
C ARG A 9 -7.29 -11.96 -11.16
N ASN A 10 -6.05 -12.40 -11.02
CA ASN A 10 -5.16 -11.93 -9.97
C ASN A 10 -4.82 -10.44 -10.14
N LYS A 11 -4.56 -9.99 -11.36
CA LYS A 11 -4.38 -8.56 -11.65
C LYS A 11 -5.62 -7.74 -11.29
N ALA A 12 -6.81 -8.28 -11.58
CA ALA A 12 -8.07 -7.59 -11.25
C ALA A 12 -8.26 -7.44 -9.74
N VAL A 13 -7.90 -8.45 -8.96
CA VAL A 13 -7.94 -8.37 -7.49
C VAL A 13 -7.01 -7.28 -6.97
N VAL A 14 -5.77 -7.23 -7.45
CA VAL A 14 -4.79 -6.21 -7.05
C VAL A 14 -5.24 -4.82 -7.45
N THR A 15 -5.77 -4.65 -8.67
CA THR A 15 -6.33 -3.37 -9.12
C THR A 15 -7.45 -2.91 -8.20
N ARG A 16 -8.37 -3.81 -7.86
CA ARG A 16 -9.50 -3.50 -6.95
C ARG A 16 -9.01 -3.13 -5.56
N PHE A 17 -7.97 -3.81 -5.08
CA PHE A 17 -7.35 -3.49 -3.79
C PHE A 17 -6.87 -2.04 -3.76
N PHE A 18 -6.12 -1.60 -4.77
CA PHE A 18 -5.64 -0.22 -4.85
C PHE A 18 -6.79 0.78 -5.02
N GLU A 19 -7.77 0.48 -5.85
CA GLU A 19 -8.94 1.36 -6.04
C GLU A 19 -9.66 1.62 -4.73
N ARG A 20 -9.88 0.58 -3.93
CA ARG A 20 -10.55 0.69 -2.63
C ARG A 20 -9.70 1.43 -1.60
N MET A 21 -8.38 1.16 -1.57
CA MET A 21 -7.45 1.90 -0.73
C MET A 21 -7.47 3.39 -1.07
N ASN A 22 -7.43 3.74 -2.36
CA ASN A 22 -7.46 5.12 -2.84
C ASN A 22 -8.76 5.84 -2.45
N ALA A 23 -9.85 5.12 -2.39
CA ALA A 23 -11.16 5.67 -2.00
C ALA A 23 -11.32 5.81 -0.48
N GLY A 24 -10.33 5.35 0.31
CA GLY A 24 -10.44 5.34 1.77
C GLY A 24 -11.33 4.22 2.30
N ASP A 25 -11.70 3.26 1.45
CA ASP A 25 -12.53 2.11 1.81
C ASP A 25 -11.64 0.99 2.37
N LEU A 26 -11.24 1.14 3.64
CA LEU A 26 -10.40 0.13 4.30
C LEU A 26 -11.11 -1.22 4.43
N ASP A 27 -12.38 -1.22 4.76
CA ASP A 27 -13.15 -2.47 4.88
C ASP A 27 -13.17 -3.21 3.55
N GLY A 28 -13.46 -2.51 2.47
CA GLY A 28 -13.50 -3.09 1.13
C GLY A 28 -12.14 -3.58 0.65
N SER A 29 -11.07 -2.81 0.91
CA SER A 29 -9.72 -3.21 0.50
C SER A 29 -9.25 -4.41 1.31
N PHE A 30 -9.43 -4.41 2.62
CA PHE A 30 -8.98 -5.50 3.49
C PHE A 30 -9.84 -6.76 3.36
N ALA A 31 -11.07 -6.64 2.85
CA ALA A 31 -11.88 -7.81 2.47
C ALA A 31 -11.22 -8.65 1.35
N LEU A 32 -10.31 -8.05 0.57
CA LEU A 32 -9.54 -8.75 -0.46
C LEU A 32 -8.30 -9.46 0.07
N LEU A 33 -7.97 -9.27 1.34
CA LEU A 33 -6.88 -9.96 2.01
C LEU A 33 -7.42 -11.19 2.75
N ALA A 34 -6.72 -12.32 2.63
CA ALA A 34 -7.05 -13.50 3.42
C ALA A 34 -6.92 -13.19 4.91
N ASP A 35 -7.68 -13.91 5.76
CA ASP A 35 -7.68 -13.68 7.21
C ASP A 35 -6.28 -13.82 7.83
N ASP A 36 -5.47 -14.74 7.30
CA ASP A 36 -4.09 -14.99 7.73
C ASP A 36 -3.05 -14.27 6.87
N CYS A 37 -3.45 -13.28 6.08
CA CYS A 37 -2.56 -12.50 5.23
C CYS A 37 -1.46 -11.84 6.07
N LEU A 38 -0.25 -11.89 5.54
CA LEU A 38 0.91 -11.21 6.12
C LEU A 38 1.38 -10.11 5.18
N TRP A 39 1.63 -8.94 5.74
CA TRP A 39 2.05 -7.76 5.01
C TRP A 39 3.46 -7.36 5.48
N PHE A 40 4.44 -7.50 4.58
CA PHE A 40 5.82 -7.08 4.83
C PHE A 40 5.99 -5.61 4.49
N SER A 41 6.58 -4.86 5.41
CA SER A 41 6.98 -3.47 5.18
C SER A 41 8.50 -3.36 5.24
N LEU A 42 9.09 -2.78 4.20
CA LEU A 42 10.54 -2.61 4.14
C LEU A 42 11.05 -1.68 5.26
N SER A 43 10.26 -0.69 5.66
CA SER A 43 10.63 0.24 6.73
C SER A 43 10.91 -0.47 8.05
N SER A 44 10.11 -1.47 8.40
CA SER A 44 10.27 -2.24 9.63
C SER A 44 11.06 -3.52 9.43
N ARG A 45 11.15 -4.02 8.19
CA ARG A 45 11.70 -5.33 7.81
C ARG A 45 10.98 -6.49 8.48
N LYS A 46 9.68 -6.32 8.74
CA LYS A 46 8.85 -7.31 9.44
C LYS A 46 7.52 -7.50 8.71
N PHE A 47 6.97 -8.70 8.90
CA PHE A 47 5.59 -8.97 8.53
C PHE A 47 4.67 -8.54 9.66
N SER A 48 3.54 -7.94 9.28
CA SER A 48 2.45 -7.62 10.19
C SER A 48 1.21 -8.41 9.81
N ALA A 49 0.43 -8.79 10.81
CA ALA A 49 -0.85 -9.45 10.59
C ALA A 49 -1.85 -8.44 9.99
N LYS A 50 -2.86 -8.96 9.31
CA LYS A 50 -3.90 -8.18 8.63
C LYS A 50 -4.50 -7.09 9.53
N GLU A 51 -4.96 -7.45 10.73
CA GLU A 51 -5.60 -6.50 11.64
C GLU A 51 -4.64 -5.43 12.15
N GLN A 52 -3.38 -5.78 12.36
CA GLN A 52 -2.34 -4.82 12.76
C GLN A 52 -2.08 -3.80 11.66
N MET A 53 -1.99 -4.24 10.40
CA MET A 53 -1.82 -3.32 9.27
C MET A 53 -3.05 -2.44 9.06
N ARG A 54 -4.25 -2.99 9.24
CA ARG A 54 -5.46 -2.20 9.16
C ARG A 54 -5.45 -1.06 10.18
N ALA A 55 -5.10 -1.37 11.42
CA ALA A 55 -5.01 -0.36 12.49
C ALA A 55 -3.94 0.70 12.18
N THR A 56 -2.80 0.28 11.66
CA THR A 56 -1.71 1.20 11.27
C THR A 56 -2.16 2.16 10.18
N ILE A 57 -2.78 1.65 9.12
CA ILE A 57 -3.24 2.48 8.00
C ILE A 57 -4.37 3.42 8.44
N ALA A 58 -5.31 2.93 9.26
CA ALA A 58 -6.38 3.76 9.81
C ALA A 58 -5.80 4.92 10.62
N HIS A 59 -4.80 4.65 11.46
CA HIS A 59 -4.13 5.68 12.25
C HIS A 59 -3.42 6.72 11.36
N VAL A 60 -2.69 6.27 10.35
CA VAL A 60 -2.00 7.17 9.41
C VAL A 60 -3.00 8.06 8.69
N ASN A 61 -4.09 7.48 8.17
CA ASN A 61 -5.11 8.24 7.46
C ASN A 61 -5.79 9.30 8.34
N GLU A 62 -6.04 8.96 9.60
CA GLU A 62 -6.74 9.86 10.53
C GLU A 62 -5.80 10.92 11.13
N ALA A 63 -4.61 10.50 11.55
CA ALA A 63 -3.73 11.34 12.38
C ALA A 63 -2.68 12.12 11.58
N MET A 64 -2.37 11.70 10.35
CA MET A 64 -1.23 12.25 9.61
C MET A 64 -1.57 12.81 8.24
N LEU A 65 -2.65 12.37 7.62
CA LEU A 65 -2.98 12.71 6.23
C LEU A 65 -4.30 13.49 6.13
N ARG A 66 -4.37 14.40 5.14
CA ARG A 66 -5.62 15.09 4.79
C ARG A 66 -6.61 14.17 4.08
N ALA A 67 -6.08 13.21 3.32
CA ALA A 67 -6.83 12.18 2.62
C ALA A 67 -5.93 10.96 2.45
N PRO A 68 -6.48 9.77 2.18
CA PRO A 68 -5.67 8.57 1.97
C PRO A 68 -4.63 8.75 0.86
N ILE A 69 -3.52 8.01 0.98
CA ILE A 69 -2.51 7.97 -0.08
C ILE A 69 -3.18 7.44 -1.35
N VAL A 70 -3.02 8.15 -2.46
CA VAL A 70 -3.50 7.72 -3.76
C VAL A 70 -2.38 7.00 -4.49
N GLN A 71 -2.57 5.71 -4.75
CA GLN A 71 -1.65 4.89 -5.53
C GLN A 71 -2.03 4.94 -7.01
N THR A 72 -1.12 5.42 -7.84
CA THR A 72 -1.27 5.35 -9.29
C THR A 72 -0.50 4.14 -9.78
N VAL A 73 -1.18 3.15 -10.32
CA VAL A 73 -0.55 1.93 -10.82
C VAL A 73 0.07 2.21 -12.19
N ILE A 74 1.38 2.03 -12.29
CA ILE A 74 2.12 2.25 -13.54
C ILE A 74 2.16 0.95 -14.35
N VAL A 75 2.53 -0.16 -13.70
CA VAL A 75 2.66 -1.49 -14.35
C VAL A 75 2.20 -2.57 -13.39
N LEU A 76 1.47 -3.55 -13.93
CA LEU A 76 1.19 -4.83 -13.27
C LEU A 76 1.79 -5.95 -14.09
N THR A 77 2.50 -6.84 -13.44
CA THR A 77 3.07 -8.04 -14.05
C THR A 77 2.63 -9.25 -13.24
N ALA A 78 2.05 -10.25 -13.89
CA ALA A 78 1.55 -11.45 -13.21
C ALA A 78 2.20 -12.71 -13.77
N GLU A 79 2.57 -13.61 -12.88
CA GLU A 79 3.08 -14.93 -13.19
C GLU A 79 2.68 -15.90 -12.07
N GLU A 80 2.14 -17.05 -12.44
CA GLU A 80 1.65 -18.05 -11.48
C GLU A 80 0.63 -17.41 -10.51
N ASN A 81 0.89 -17.49 -9.20
CA ASN A 81 0.01 -16.91 -8.17
C ASN A 81 0.50 -15.55 -7.68
N ARG A 82 1.38 -14.89 -8.44
CA ARG A 82 2.01 -13.63 -8.03
C ARG A 82 1.66 -12.49 -8.96
N VAL A 83 1.53 -11.29 -8.38
CA VAL A 83 1.40 -10.03 -9.14
C VAL A 83 2.41 -9.04 -8.57
N ALA A 84 3.23 -8.48 -9.44
CA ALA A 84 4.11 -7.37 -9.10
C ALA A 84 3.47 -6.06 -9.57
N ALA A 85 3.50 -5.03 -8.74
CA ALA A 85 2.91 -3.73 -9.03
C ALA A 85 3.91 -2.62 -8.81
N LEU A 86 4.21 -1.87 -9.86
CA LEU A 86 4.97 -0.62 -9.76
C LEU A 86 3.97 0.52 -9.64
N THR A 87 4.06 1.29 -8.54
CA THR A 87 3.11 2.37 -8.28
C THR A 87 3.79 3.65 -7.81
N GLU A 88 3.10 4.76 -7.98
CA GLU A 88 3.46 6.05 -7.41
C GLU A 88 2.37 6.46 -6.43
N GLY A 89 2.76 6.75 -5.18
CA GLY A 89 1.83 7.13 -4.13
C GLY A 89 1.97 8.61 -3.80
N THR A 90 0.85 9.33 -3.74
CA THR A 90 0.84 10.75 -3.40
C THR A 90 -0.16 11.03 -2.30
N ALA A 91 0.19 11.97 -1.42
CA ALA A 91 -0.69 12.45 -0.35
C ALA A 91 -0.21 13.81 0.15
N GLU A 92 -1.07 14.46 0.93
CA GLU A 92 -0.71 15.66 1.66
C GLU A 92 -0.85 15.40 3.16
N GLY A 93 0.19 15.73 3.93
CA GLY A 93 0.16 15.63 5.37
C GLY A 93 -0.68 16.75 6.00
N LEU A 94 -1.15 16.52 7.22
CA LEU A 94 -1.88 17.55 7.99
C LEU A 94 -1.02 18.80 8.24
N ASN A 95 0.31 18.63 8.26
CA ASN A 95 1.26 19.74 8.40
C ASN A 95 1.58 20.45 7.06
N GLY A 96 0.94 20.06 5.97
CA GLY A 96 1.18 20.61 4.64
C GLY A 96 2.34 19.96 3.88
N ALA A 97 3.05 19.01 4.46
CA ALA A 97 4.12 18.28 3.78
C ALA A 97 3.55 17.42 2.65
N ARG A 98 4.31 17.29 1.56
CA ARG A 98 3.91 16.46 0.43
C ARG A 98 4.56 15.08 0.54
N TYR A 99 3.74 14.03 0.45
CA TYR A 99 4.18 12.65 0.29
C TYR A 99 4.20 12.32 -1.20
N ASP A 100 5.36 11.96 -1.72
CA ASP A 100 5.54 11.62 -3.14
C ASP A 100 6.47 10.41 -3.18
N GLN A 101 5.86 9.22 -3.20
CA GLN A 101 6.55 7.96 -2.94
C GLN A 101 6.54 7.07 -4.17
N ARG A 102 7.58 6.28 -4.31
CA ARG A 102 7.69 5.22 -5.32
C ARG A 102 7.62 3.88 -4.61
N TYR A 103 6.75 3.00 -5.11
CA TYR A 103 6.53 1.68 -4.53
C TYR A 103 6.76 0.57 -5.54
N HIS A 104 7.26 -0.54 -5.03
CA HIS A 104 7.17 -1.81 -5.71
C HIS A 104 6.53 -2.81 -4.75
N PHE A 105 5.37 -3.32 -5.14
CA PHE A 105 4.65 -4.33 -4.36
C PHE A 105 4.77 -5.68 -5.02
N LEU A 106 4.84 -6.74 -4.21
CA LEU A 106 4.66 -8.10 -4.67
C LEU A 106 3.51 -8.72 -3.90
N PHE A 107 2.54 -9.28 -4.62
CA PHE A 107 1.37 -9.94 -4.05
C PHE A 107 1.39 -11.42 -4.35
N GLU A 108 1.10 -12.27 -3.37
CA GLU A 108 0.74 -13.66 -3.58
C GLU A 108 -0.77 -13.81 -3.35
N LEU A 109 -1.42 -14.59 -4.22
CA LEU A 109 -2.86 -14.77 -4.19
C LEU A 109 -3.23 -16.25 -4.21
N ALA A 110 -4.37 -16.58 -3.59
CA ALA A 110 -4.99 -17.88 -3.65
C ALA A 110 -6.51 -17.70 -3.64
N ASP A 111 -7.20 -18.33 -4.57
CA ASP A 111 -8.67 -18.33 -4.65
C ASP A 111 -9.29 -16.92 -4.62
N GLY A 112 -8.64 -15.97 -5.29
CA GLY A 112 -9.15 -14.61 -5.41
C GLY A 112 -8.86 -13.71 -4.21
N LEU A 113 -8.06 -14.17 -3.25
CA LEU A 113 -7.65 -13.38 -2.08
C LEU A 113 -6.14 -13.20 -2.06
N ILE A 114 -5.71 -12.06 -1.54
CA ILE A 114 -4.29 -11.78 -1.32
C ILE A 114 -3.87 -12.47 -0.03
N THR A 115 -2.91 -13.40 -0.12
CA THR A 115 -2.44 -14.19 1.03
C THR A 115 -1.18 -13.65 1.65
N ARG A 116 -0.40 -12.91 0.88
CA ARG A 116 0.83 -12.28 1.35
C ARG A 116 1.17 -11.11 0.45
N LEU A 117 1.70 -10.06 1.04
CA LEU A 117 2.19 -8.95 0.23
C LEU A 117 3.47 -8.35 0.81
N TRP A 118 4.32 -7.88 -0.08
CA TRP A 118 5.54 -7.16 0.26
C TRP A 118 5.43 -5.74 -0.29
N GLU A 119 5.72 -4.78 0.56
CA GLU A 119 5.75 -3.37 0.19
C GLU A 119 7.19 -2.87 0.27
N PHE A 120 7.72 -2.48 -0.87
CA PHE A 120 9.04 -1.84 -0.98
C PHE A 120 8.86 -0.40 -1.42
N ASN A 121 9.55 0.51 -0.77
CA ASN A 121 9.46 1.93 -1.06
C ASN A 121 10.77 2.64 -0.71
N ASP A 122 10.82 3.95 -0.96
CA ASP A 122 11.91 4.79 -0.48
C ASP A 122 11.71 5.03 1.02
N THR A 123 12.44 4.28 1.82
CA THR A 123 12.30 4.30 3.28
C THR A 123 12.83 5.61 3.90
N PHE A 124 13.76 6.27 3.23
CA PHE A 124 14.25 7.58 3.68
C PHE A 124 13.13 8.61 3.59
N HIS A 125 12.48 8.70 2.43
CA HIS A 125 11.35 9.62 2.24
C HIS A 125 10.20 9.32 3.20
N ALA A 126 9.84 8.05 3.37
CA ALA A 126 8.79 7.63 4.29
C ALA A 126 9.11 8.06 5.72
N ARG A 127 10.32 7.79 6.18
CA ARG A 127 10.76 8.17 7.53
C ARG A 127 10.71 9.67 7.74
N GLU A 128 11.24 10.45 6.81
CA GLU A 128 11.24 11.90 6.88
C GLU A 128 9.81 12.44 6.94
N PHE A 129 8.95 12.00 6.04
CA PHE A 129 7.57 12.46 5.97
C PHE A 129 6.79 12.13 7.25
N PHE A 130 6.81 10.88 7.68
CA PHE A 130 6.03 10.45 8.84
C PHE A 130 6.56 11.01 10.16
N SER A 131 7.88 11.13 10.33
CA SER A 131 8.47 11.76 11.52
C SER A 131 8.07 13.22 11.63
N LEU A 132 8.13 13.96 10.52
CA LEU A 132 7.77 15.39 10.52
C LEU A 132 6.29 15.61 10.80
N ASN A 133 5.43 14.73 10.28
CA ASN A 133 3.99 14.84 10.56
C ASN A 133 3.66 14.51 12.02
N GLU A 134 4.33 13.54 12.62
CA GLU A 134 4.16 13.23 14.05
C GLU A 134 4.61 14.39 14.94
N GLU A 135 5.70 15.05 14.58
CA GLU A 135 6.24 16.19 15.31
C GLU A 135 5.52 17.51 14.99
N GLY A 136 4.61 17.51 14.03
CA GLY A 136 3.89 18.71 13.61
C GLY A 136 4.77 19.75 12.90
N ARG A 137 5.94 19.34 12.42
CA ARG A 137 6.88 20.23 11.73
C ARG A 137 6.70 20.17 10.22
N VAL A 138 6.88 21.32 9.58
CA VAL A 138 6.98 21.37 8.10
C VAL A 138 8.44 21.08 7.73
N PRO A 139 8.67 20.18 6.75
CA PRO A 139 10.03 19.85 6.33
C PRO A 139 10.73 21.05 5.71
N ASP A 140 12.00 21.24 6.06
CA ASP A 140 12.88 22.14 5.34
C ASP A 140 13.16 21.53 3.96
N ARG A 141 12.78 22.24 2.92
CA ARG A 141 13.07 21.77 1.56
C ARG A 141 14.42 22.31 1.11
N PRO A 142 15.30 21.46 0.62
CA PRO A 142 16.45 21.96 -0.08
C PRO A 142 15.97 22.75 -1.29
N SER A 143 16.54 23.90 -1.47
CA SER A 143 16.28 24.78 -2.62
C SER A 143 16.67 24.12 -3.94
#